data_dad2095250eb72e188d8a0dcc9f33957
#
_entry.id   dad2095250eb72e188d8a0dcc9f33957
#
_cell.length_a   1.000
_cell.length_b   1.000
_cell.length_c   1.000
_cell.angle_alpha   90.00
_cell.angle_beta   90.00
_cell.angle_gamma   90.00
#
_symmetry.space_group_name_H-M   'P 1'
#
loop_
_entity.id
_entity.type
_entity.pdbx_description
1 polymer ?
#
loop_
_entity_poly.entity_id
_entity_poly.type
_entity_poly.pdbx_seq_one_letter_code
_entity_poly.pdbx_strand_id
1 'polypeptide(L)'
;RLWNEVSSRQRNASSCRCLMRDKTMEDVIFQYDGSFQGFLCCVFDSYFHKEFPIAFCSDEECVSLYPVRVVITRQDHSQRVYASLERLSKTALRVLRRAWLTCMEDKELRLYAFIRKLYDQGPGFMHSKADDVYYPIACALRHLSGELEKLRGFVRFSDYNGVLGGEI
;
A
#
# COMPACT_ATOMS: atom_id res chain seq x y z
N ARG A 1 19.66 1.99 20.72
CA ARG A 1 18.99 2.84 19.70
C ARG A 1 18.00 2.05 18.84
N LEU A 2 18.31 0.83 18.43
CA LEU A 2 17.44 -0.04 17.63
C LEU A 2 16.13 -0.47 18.34
N TRP A 3 16.14 -0.62 19.66
CA TRP A 3 14.96 -1.00 20.44
C TRP A 3 13.88 0.09 20.50
N ASN A 4 14.25 1.36 20.42
CA ASN A 4 13.29 2.47 20.44
C ASN A 4 12.56 2.66 19.11
N GLU A 5 13.17 2.30 17.98
CA GLU A 5 12.52 2.39 16.64
C GLU A 5 11.46 1.31 16.45
N VAL A 6 11.71 0.08 16.91
CA VAL A 6 10.71 -1.00 16.87
C VAL A 6 9.49 -0.66 17.73
N SER A 7 9.70 -0.06 18.90
CA SER A 7 8.61 0.32 19.82
C SER A 7 7.79 1.52 19.33
N SER A 8 8.36 2.43 18.54
CA SER A 8 7.61 3.55 17.92
C SER A 8 6.78 3.09 16.72
N ARG A 9 7.30 2.15 15.91
CA ARG A 9 6.55 1.53 14.82
C ARG A 9 5.29 0.80 15.30
N GLN A 10 5.39 0.10 16.44
CA GLN A 10 4.22 -0.58 17.04
C GLN A 10 3.13 0.35 17.54
N ARG A 11 3.45 1.57 17.97
CA ARG A 11 2.45 2.52 18.51
C ARG A 11 1.56 3.16 17.45
N ASN A 12 2.08 3.44 16.27
CA ASN A 12 1.30 4.02 15.17
C ASN A 12 0.43 2.98 14.44
N ALA A 13 0.88 1.73 14.39
CA ALA A 13 0.10 0.62 13.86
C ALA A 13 -1.12 0.27 14.75
N SER A 14 -1.11 0.63 16.04
CA SER A 14 -2.21 0.37 16.98
C SER A 14 -3.50 1.10 16.61
N SER A 15 -3.42 2.30 16.07
CA SER A 15 -4.61 3.11 15.72
C SER A 15 -5.40 2.54 14.54
N CYS A 16 -4.70 2.01 13.51
CA CYS A 16 -5.35 1.35 12.38
C CYS A 16 -5.87 -0.07 12.73
N ARG A 17 -5.24 -0.76 13.69
CA ARG A 17 -5.63 -2.11 14.10
C ARG A 17 -7.01 -2.19 14.74
N CYS A 18 -7.41 -1.16 15.49
CA CYS A 18 -8.63 -1.21 16.30
C CYS A 18 -9.91 -1.16 15.44
N LEU A 19 -9.83 -0.58 14.23
CA LEU A 19 -10.99 -0.34 13.38
C LEU A 19 -11.38 -1.49 12.43
N MET A 20 -10.49 -2.51 12.25
CA MET A 20 -10.66 -3.50 11.17
C MET A 20 -10.44 -4.95 11.56
N ARG A 21 -10.34 -5.27 12.85
CA ARG A 21 -10.06 -6.63 13.29
C ARG A 21 -11.34 -7.46 13.39
N ASP A 22 -11.50 -8.42 12.49
CA ASP A 22 -12.42 -9.55 12.72
C ASP A 22 -11.84 -10.44 13.83
N LYS A 23 -12.63 -10.74 14.85
CA LYS A 23 -12.24 -11.53 16.03
C LYS A 23 -11.74 -12.95 15.70
N THR A 24 -11.82 -13.37 14.46
CA THR A 24 -11.50 -14.73 13.97
C THR A 24 -10.20 -14.81 13.16
N MET A 25 -9.48 -13.69 12.97
CA MET A 25 -8.25 -13.67 12.20
C MET A 25 -7.02 -13.75 13.10
N GLU A 26 -6.04 -14.56 12.68
CA GLU A 26 -4.76 -14.69 13.37
C GLU A 26 -3.79 -13.58 12.93
N ASP A 27 -3.03 -13.04 13.88
CA ASP A 27 -2.04 -12.01 13.63
C ASP A 27 -0.77 -12.63 13.02
N VAL A 28 -0.40 -12.21 11.80
CA VAL A 28 0.72 -12.77 11.03
C VAL A 28 1.54 -11.64 10.40
N ILE A 29 2.84 -11.85 10.25
CA ILE A 29 3.71 -11.01 9.44
C ILE A 29 3.81 -11.63 8.05
N PHE A 30 3.55 -10.83 7.01
CA PHE A 30 3.73 -11.27 5.64
C PHE A 30 5.13 -10.89 5.14
N GLN A 31 5.89 -11.90 4.73
CA GLN A 31 7.18 -11.74 4.05
C GLN A 31 6.97 -11.96 2.55
N TYR A 32 7.41 -11.02 1.71
CA TYR A 32 7.18 -11.05 0.27
C TYR A 32 8.31 -10.31 -0.46
N ASP A 33 8.29 -10.29 -1.79
CA ASP A 33 9.35 -9.74 -2.66
C ASP A 33 9.39 -8.20 -2.77
N GLY A 34 8.59 -7.47 -2.01
CA GLY A 34 8.51 -6.00 -2.07
C GLY A 34 7.81 -5.44 -3.31
N SER A 35 7.34 -6.28 -4.23
CA SER A 35 6.62 -5.85 -5.43
C SER A 35 5.15 -5.54 -5.17
N PHE A 36 4.55 -4.71 -6.03
CA PHE A 36 3.10 -4.45 -5.96
C PHE A 36 2.27 -5.73 -6.18
N GLN A 37 2.73 -6.62 -7.07
CA GLN A 37 2.09 -7.91 -7.32
C GLN A 37 2.20 -8.82 -6.09
N GLY A 38 3.35 -8.86 -5.44
CA GLY A 38 3.56 -9.60 -4.19
C GLY A 38 2.66 -9.08 -3.07
N PHE A 39 2.51 -7.76 -2.94
CA PHE A 39 1.57 -7.16 -2.00
C PHE A 39 0.12 -7.59 -2.28
N LEU A 40 -0.32 -7.63 -3.54
CA LEU A 40 -1.65 -8.13 -3.88
C LEU A 40 -1.82 -9.63 -3.58
N CYS A 41 -0.75 -10.42 -3.69
CA CYS A 41 -0.76 -11.83 -3.24
C CYS A 41 -0.89 -11.93 -1.72
N CYS A 42 -0.23 -11.06 -0.94
CA CYS A 42 -0.44 -10.98 0.51
C CYS A 42 -1.89 -10.65 0.86
N VAL A 43 -2.51 -9.73 0.13
CA VAL A 43 -3.96 -9.42 0.29
C VAL A 43 -4.80 -10.67 0.00
N PHE A 44 -4.52 -11.39 -1.09
CA PHE A 44 -5.23 -12.63 -1.41
C PHE A 44 -5.11 -13.66 -0.29
N ASP A 45 -3.87 -13.93 0.17
CA ASP A 45 -3.58 -14.93 1.19
C ASP A 45 -4.20 -14.56 2.54
N SER A 46 -4.26 -13.27 2.89
CA SER A 46 -4.91 -12.81 4.13
C SER A 46 -6.40 -13.19 4.18
N TYR A 47 -7.11 -13.07 3.07
CA TYR A 47 -8.52 -13.47 2.98
C TYR A 47 -8.68 -14.99 2.89
N PHE A 48 -7.78 -15.66 2.16
CA PHE A 48 -7.85 -17.11 1.97
C PHE A 48 -7.59 -17.88 3.26
N HIS A 49 -6.58 -17.45 4.03
CA HIS A 49 -6.18 -18.10 5.29
C HIS A 49 -6.85 -17.48 6.53
N LYS A 50 -7.62 -16.41 6.37
CA LYS A 50 -8.22 -15.63 7.47
C LYS A 50 -7.18 -15.08 8.44
N GLU A 51 -6.09 -14.57 7.91
CA GLU A 51 -4.98 -13.99 8.65
C GLU A 51 -5.00 -12.47 8.56
N PHE A 52 -4.60 -11.79 9.63
CA PHE A 52 -4.51 -10.34 9.67
C PHE A 52 -3.05 -9.90 9.64
N PRO A 53 -2.59 -9.16 8.61
CA PRO A 53 -1.24 -8.65 8.56
C PRO A 53 -1.01 -7.58 9.64
N ILE A 54 -0.08 -7.85 10.54
CA ILE A 54 0.38 -6.87 11.53
C ILE A 54 1.62 -6.12 11.07
N ALA A 55 2.36 -6.70 10.12
CA ALA A 55 3.48 -6.08 9.44
C ALA A 55 3.72 -6.75 8.08
N PHE A 56 4.42 -6.04 7.22
CA PHE A 56 4.95 -6.55 5.97
C PHE A 56 6.47 -6.42 5.99
N CYS A 57 7.17 -7.42 5.47
CA CYS A 57 8.61 -7.49 5.42
C CYS A 57 9.04 -7.89 4.00
N SER A 58 10.00 -7.14 3.45
CA SER A 58 10.62 -7.46 2.15
C SER A 58 12.02 -8.05 2.30
N ASP A 59 12.55 -8.05 3.52
CA ASP A 59 13.89 -8.56 3.81
C ASP A 59 13.87 -10.07 4.00
N GLU A 60 14.96 -10.75 3.62
CA GLU A 60 15.10 -12.21 3.75
C GLU A 60 15.12 -12.67 5.22
N GLU A 61 15.56 -11.81 6.16
CA GLU A 61 15.62 -12.10 7.58
C GLU A 61 14.56 -11.33 8.37
N CYS A 62 13.35 -11.88 8.43
CA CYS A 62 12.29 -11.33 9.27
C CYS A 62 12.33 -11.98 10.66
N VAL A 63 13.04 -11.36 11.62
CA VAL A 63 13.06 -11.82 13.01
C VAL A 63 11.85 -11.26 13.75
N SER A 64 10.95 -12.13 14.18
CA SER A 64 9.71 -11.73 14.85
C SER A 64 9.24 -12.74 15.88
N LEU A 65 8.50 -12.24 16.89
CA LEU A 65 7.76 -13.05 17.87
C LEU A 65 6.41 -13.56 17.32
N TYR A 66 5.94 -13.00 16.19
CA TYR A 66 4.72 -13.40 15.52
C TYR A 66 5.03 -14.40 14.40
N PRO A 67 4.07 -15.28 14.06
CA PRO A 67 4.23 -16.18 12.94
C PRO A 67 4.49 -15.39 11.65
N VAL A 68 5.45 -15.88 10.87
CA VAL A 68 5.81 -15.29 9.58
C VAL A 68 5.28 -16.17 8.46
N ARG A 69 4.53 -15.57 7.55
CA ARG A 69 4.07 -16.23 6.32
C ARG A 69 4.85 -15.70 5.13
N VAL A 70 5.60 -16.58 4.50
CA VAL A 70 6.28 -16.29 3.23
C VAL A 70 5.27 -16.38 2.10
N VAL A 71 5.09 -15.30 1.36
CA VAL A 71 4.17 -15.21 0.22
C VAL A 71 4.96 -15.15 -1.07
N ILE A 72 4.77 -16.18 -1.89
CA ILE A 72 5.38 -16.24 -3.22
C ILE A 72 4.48 -15.47 -4.21
N THR A 73 5.08 -14.55 -4.95
CA THR A 73 4.36 -13.78 -5.96
C THR A 73 3.86 -14.65 -7.09
N ARG A 74 2.54 -14.73 -7.23
CA ARG A 74 1.83 -15.49 -8.25
C ARG A 74 0.93 -14.57 -9.06
N GLN A 75 1.07 -14.68 -10.39
CA GLN A 75 0.31 -13.82 -11.29
C GLN A 75 -1.20 -14.05 -11.21
N ASP A 76 -1.64 -15.31 -11.05
CA ASP A 76 -3.05 -15.65 -10.92
C ASP A 76 -3.72 -15.03 -9.67
N HIS A 77 -3.05 -15.05 -8.51
CA HIS A 77 -3.54 -14.46 -7.28
C HIS A 77 -3.59 -12.92 -7.37
N SER A 78 -2.50 -12.29 -7.83
CA SER A 78 -2.43 -10.84 -7.97
C SER A 78 -3.46 -10.32 -8.98
N GLN A 79 -3.67 -11.00 -10.11
CA GLN A 79 -4.67 -10.62 -11.12
C GLN A 79 -6.11 -10.74 -10.60
N ARG A 80 -6.42 -11.76 -9.79
CA ARG A 80 -7.75 -11.90 -9.16
C ARG A 80 -8.08 -10.71 -8.27
N VAL A 81 -7.14 -10.32 -7.39
CA VAL A 81 -7.32 -9.15 -6.51
C VAL A 81 -7.42 -7.88 -7.35
N TYR A 82 -6.53 -7.70 -8.33
CA TYR A 82 -6.54 -6.54 -9.21
C TYR A 82 -7.87 -6.38 -9.96
N ALA A 83 -8.35 -7.45 -10.61
CA ALA A 83 -9.63 -7.43 -11.32
C ALA A 83 -10.83 -7.20 -10.38
N SER A 84 -10.78 -7.72 -9.16
CA SER A 84 -11.81 -7.47 -8.15
C SER A 84 -11.86 -5.98 -7.75
N LEU A 85 -10.70 -5.38 -7.48
CA LEU A 85 -10.59 -3.95 -7.15
C LEU A 85 -11.04 -3.05 -8.32
N GLU A 86 -10.68 -3.43 -9.55
CA GLU A 86 -11.10 -2.69 -10.75
C GLU A 86 -12.61 -2.70 -10.94
N ARG A 87 -13.27 -3.84 -10.69
CA ARG A 87 -14.75 -3.95 -10.73
C ARG A 87 -15.42 -3.10 -9.67
N LEU A 88 -14.85 -3.01 -8.48
CA LEU A 88 -15.38 -2.19 -7.40
C LEU A 88 -15.26 -0.71 -7.71
N SER A 89 -14.07 -0.25 -8.10
CA SER A 89 -13.82 1.14 -8.43
C SER A 89 -12.50 1.34 -9.15
N LYS A 90 -12.55 1.76 -10.41
CA LYS A 90 -11.35 2.16 -11.18
C LYS A 90 -10.63 3.35 -10.54
N THR A 91 -11.36 4.24 -9.87
CA THR A 91 -10.78 5.38 -9.15
C THR A 91 -9.99 4.91 -7.93
N ALA A 92 -10.55 4.00 -7.12
CA ALA A 92 -9.86 3.43 -5.96
C ALA A 92 -8.59 2.67 -6.37
N LEU A 93 -8.66 1.89 -7.44
CA LEU A 93 -7.48 1.19 -7.98
C LEU A 93 -6.39 2.16 -8.44
N ARG A 94 -6.76 3.29 -9.08
CA ARG A 94 -5.80 4.33 -9.46
C ARG A 94 -5.15 4.98 -8.23
N VAL A 95 -5.93 5.26 -7.19
CA VAL A 95 -5.44 5.76 -5.89
C VAL A 95 -4.45 4.77 -5.30
N LEU A 96 -4.80 3.48 -5.22
CA LEU A 96 -3.94 2.43 -4.67
C LEU A 96 -2.59 2.34 -5.41
N ARG A 97 -2.62 2.31 -6.74
CA ARG A 97 -1.39 2.25 -7.56
C ARG A 97 -0.49 3.46 -7.37
N ARG A 98 -1.07 4.66 -7.31
CA ARG A 98 -0.29 5.89 -7.05
C ARG A 98 0.24 5.95 -5.63
N ALA A 99 -0.56 5.51 -4.66
CA ALA A 99 -0.16 5.47 -3.26
C ALA A 99 0.99 4.46 -3.02
N TRP A 100 1.04 3.38 -3.80
CA TRP A 100 2.16 2.44 -3.79
C TRP A 100 3.51 3.09 -4.08
N LEU A 101 3.54 4.14 -4.92
CA LEU A 101 4.74 4.88 -5.30
C LEU A 101 5.18 5.90 -4.23
N THR A 102 4.43 6.07 -3.17
CA THR A 102 4.77 7.01 -2.09
C THR A 102 5.70 6.35 -1.07
N CYS A 103 6.43 7.20 -0.33
CA CYS A 103 7.29 6.78 0.79
C CYS A 103 6.56 6.93 2.14
N MET A 104 5.28 6.56 2.21
CA MET A 104 4.54 6.60 3.48
C MET A 104 5.13 5.62 4.49
N GLU A 105 5.13 6.02 5.74
CA GLU A 105 5.37 5.11 6.86
C GLU A 105 4.22 4.07 6.93
N ASP A 106 4.56 2.81 7.18
CA ASP A 106 3.62 1.68 7.22
C ASP A 106 2.72 1.58 5.96
N LYS A 107 3.31 1.87 4.80
CA LYS A 107 2.62 1.96 3.51
C LYS A 107 1.71 0.76 3.26
N GLU A 108 2.25 -0.44 3.39
CA GLU A 108 1.55 -1.70 3.11
C GLU A 108 0.35 -1.88 4.04
N LEU A 109 0.51 -1.60 5.34
CA LEU A 109 -0.59 -1.69 6.31
C LEU A 109 -1.71 -0.68 6.01
N ARG A 110 -1.34 0.54 5.64
CA ARG A 110 -2.32 1.58 5.25
C ARG A 110 -3.07 1.20 3.98
N LEU A 111 -2.36 0.67 2.98
CA LEU A 111 -2.96 0.23 1.73
C LEU A 111 -3.81 -1.03 1.92
N TYR A 112 -3.40 -1.94 2.80
CA TYR A 112 -4.21 -3.08 3.19
C TYR A 112 -5.52 -2.65 3.88
N ALA A 113 -5.43 -1.71 4.84
CA ALA A 113 -6.61 -1.13 5.49
C ALA A 113 -7.55 -0.45 4.49
N PHE A 114 -6.99 0.27 3.50
CA PHE A 114 -7.76 0.88 2.42
C PHE A 114 -8.50 -0.16 1.57
N ILE A 115 -7.83 -1.25 1.18
CA ILE A 115 -8.44 -2.34 0.41
C ILE A 115 -9.56 -3.00 1.22
N ARG A 116 -9.33 -3.30 2.49
CA ARG A 116 -10.36 -3.87 3.36
C ARG A 116 -11.59 -2.98 3.43
N LYS A 117 -11.40 -1.70 3.72
CA LYS A 117 -12.49 -0.74 3.79
C LYS A 117 -13.24 -0.60 2.46
N LEU A 118 -12.51 -0.69 1.34
CA LEU A 118 -13.11 -0.67 0.00
C LEU A 118 -14.02 -1.88 -0.23
N TYR A 119 -13.64 -3.07 0.23
CA TYR A 119 -14.48 -4.26 0.14
C TYR A 119 -15.69 -4.19 1.08
N ASP A 120 -15.53 -3.62 2.27
CA ASP A 120 -16.59 -3.59 3.29
C ASP A 120 -17.63 -2.50 3.01
N GLN A 121 -17.20 -1.31 2.61
CA GLN A 121 -18.05 -0.11 2.51
C GLN A 121 -18.19 0.44 1.08
N GLY A 122 -17.46 -0.13 0.12
CA GLY A 122 -17.38 0.42 -1.23
C GLY A 122 -16.58 1.73 -1.28
N PRO A 123 -16.53 2.41 -2.45
CA PRO A 123 -15.66 3.57 -2.68
C PRO A 123 -16.14 4.88 -2.03
N GLY A 124 -17.30 4.90 -1.41
CA GLY A 124 -17.95 6.12 -0.88
C GLY A 124 -17.11 6.87 0.17
N PHE A 125 -16.33 6.15 0.99
CA PHE A 125 -15.50 6.75 2.03
C PHE A 125 -14.40 7.67 1.49
N MET A 126 -13.98 7.52 0.24
CA MET A 126 -12.99 8.40 -0.39
C MET A 126 -13.48 9.83 -0.61
N HIS A 127 -14.78 10.08 -0.51
CA HIS A 127 -15.35 11.43 -0.58
C HIS A 127 -15.26 12.19 0.75
N SER A 128 -15.04 11.48 1.86
CA SER A 128 -14.86 12.10 3.18
C SER A 128 -13.42 12.55 3.37
N LYS A 129 -13.22 13.85 3.58
CA LYS A 129 -11.89 14.42 3.84
C LYS A 129 -11.36 14.11 5.25
N ALA A 130 -12.21 13.60 6.13
CA ALA A 130 -11.87 13.28 7.53
C ALA A 130 -11.83 11.76 7.78
N ASP A 131 -11.76 10.94 6.72
CA ASP A 131 -11.70 9.50 6.85
C ASP A 131 -10.31 9.04 7.31
N ASP A 132 -10.25 8.34 8.44
CA ASP A 132 -9.00 7.93 9.11
C ASP A 132 -8.10 7.04 8.23
N VAL A 133 -8.69 6.27 7.33
CA VAL A 133 -7.96 5.37 6.43
C VAL A 133 -7.53 6.09 5.16
N TYR A 134 -8.43 6.90 4.58
CA TYR A 134 -8.16 7.57 3.30
C TYR A 134 -7.34 8.86 3.45
N TYR A 135 -7.53 9.61 4.52
CA TYR A 135 -6.87 10.91 4.71
C TYR A 135 -5.34 10.85 4.63
N PRO A 136 -4.64 9.91 5.31
CA PRO A 136 -3.18 9.78 5.19
C PRO A 136 -2.72 9.48 3.76
N ILE A 137 -3.46 8.63 3.05
CA ILE A 137 -3.20 8.29 1.64
C ILE A 137 -3.39 9.52 0.76
N ALA A 138 -4.46 10.28 0.95
CA ALA A 138 -4.72 11.50 0.19
C ALA A 138 -3.64 12.57 0.41
N CYS A 139 -3.11 12.70 1.64
CA CYS A 139 -1.99 13.60 1.95
C CYS A 139 -0.71 13.17 1.23
N ALA A 140 -0.37 11.87 1.27
CA ALA A 140 0.80 11.34 0.59
C ALA A 140 0.71 11.50 -0.94
N LEU A 141 -0.48 11.29 -1.52
CA LEU A 141 -0.70 11.53 -2.95
C LEU A 141 -0.59 13.00 -3.35
N ARG A 142 -1.01 13.91 -2.49
CA ARG A 142 -0.85 15.36 -2.71
C ARG A 142 0.62 15.74 -2.69
N HIS A 143 1.39 15.21 -1.73
CA HIS A 143 2.83 15.41 -1.65
C HIS A 143 3.53 14.88 -2.91
N LEU A 144 3.26 13.64 -3.31
CA LEU A 144 3.79 13.05 -4.54
C LEU A 144 3.49 13.91 -5.78
N SER A 145 2.26 14.43 -5.89
CA SER A 145 1.88 15.30 -7.01
C SER A 145 2.68 16.60 -7.01
N GLY A 146 2.90 17.20 -5.84
CA GLY A 146 3.72 18.40 -5.70
C GLY A 146 5.18 18.18 -6.10
N GLU A 147 5.77 17.02 -5.74
CA GLU A 147 7.13 16.68 -6.15
C GLU A 147 7.24 16.45 -7.67
N LEU A 148 6.25 15.77 -8.26
CA LEU A 148 6.20 15.58 -9.71
C LEU A 148 6.08 16.91 -10.49
N GLU A 149 5.32 17.88 -9.98
CA GLU A 149 5.23 19.21 -10.60
C GLU A 149 6.58 19.96 -10.53
N LYS A 150 7.31 19.84 -9.42
CA LYS A 150 8.66 20.42 -9.31
C LYS A 150 9.61 19.80 -10.35
N LEU A 151 9.57 18.49 -10.55
CA LEU A 151 10.42 17.79 -11.52
C LEU A 151 10.13 18.22 -12.97
N ARG A 152 8.89 18.55 -13.31
CA ARG A 152 8.53 19.05 -14.66
C ARG A 152 9.28 20.32 -15.03
N GLY A 153 9.65 21.16 -14.07
CA GLY A 153 10.44 22.37 -14.30
C GLY A 153 11.89 22.11 -14.69
N PHE A 154 12.41 20.90 -14.49
CA PHE A 154 13.79 20.53 -14.83
C PHE A 154 13.93 19.87 -16.19
N VAL A 155 12.84 19.54 -16.87
CA VAL A 155 12.90 18.97 -18.23
C VAL A 155 13.26 20.08 -19.21
N ARG A 156 14.47 20.01 -19.79
CA ARG A 156 14.89 20.87 -20.89
C ARG A 156 14.53 20.22 -22.21
N PHE A 157 13.87 20.98 -23.06
CA PHE A 157 13.64 20.59 -24.46
C PHE A 157 14.66 21.30 -25.34
N SER A 158 15.41 20.52 -26.10
CA SER A 158 16.32 21.02 -27.13
C SER A 158 15.79 20.64 -28.52
N ASP A 159 15.83 21.56 -29.45
CA ASP A 159 15.46 21.30 -30.85
C ASP A 159 16.67 20.76 -31.61
N TYR A 160 16.59 19.52 -32.06
CA TYR A 160 17.57 18.88 -32.94
C TYR A 160 16.98 18.74 -34.34
N ASN A 161 17.10 19.79 -35.14
CA ASN A 161 16.61 19.81 -36.52
C ASN A 161 15.12 19.49 -36.68
N GLY A 162 14.26 20.10 -35.86
CA GLY A 162 12.82 19.89 -35.86
C GLY A 162 12.34 18.70 -35.04
N VAL A 163 13.24 18.01 -34.33
CA VAL A 163 12.91 16.97 -33.35
C VAL A 163 13.17 17.49 -31.94
N LEU A 164 12.13 17.58 -31.12
CA LEU A 164 12.27 17.97 -29.71
C LEU A 164 12.81 16.80 -28.89
N GLY A 165 14.04 16.93 -28.41
CA GLY A 165 14.63 16.03 -27.41
C GLY A 165 14.48 16.61 -26.02
N GLY A 166 14.07 15.78 -25.04
CA GLY A 166 14.00 16.15 -23.62
C GLY A 166 15.18 15.55 -22.84
N GLU A 167 15.87 16.38 -22.05
CA GLU A 167 16.87 15.95 -21.08
C GLU A 167 16.36 16.24 -19.67
N ILE A 168 16.62 15.30 -18.74
CA ILE A 168 16.29 15.41 -17.29
C ILE A 168 17.59 15.60 -16.53
#